data_5dfecaba5426e5404ede7d542c4b050e
#
_entry.id   5dfecaba5426e5404ede7d542c4b050e
#
_cell.length_a   1.000
_cell.length_b   1.000
_cell.length_c   1.000
_cell.angle_alpha   90.00
_cell.angle_beta   90.00
_cell.angle_gamma   90.00
#
_symmetry.space_group_name_H-M   'P 1'
#
loop_
_entity.id
_entity.type
_entity.pdbx_description
1 polymer ?
#
loop_
_entity_poly.entity_id
_entity_poly.type
_entity_poly.pdbx_seq_one_letter_code
_entity_poly.pdbx_strand_id
1 'polypeptide(L)'
;NGRVIVTGMGKSGHVGRKIAASLASTGTPSFFMHPAEAFHGDLGMVTANDMVLAISNSGESNEIVNILPIIKRIGAKIIAMSGRRESTLGKNADYYIDISVEREACPLGLAPTASTTATLAMGDALAIALLSSRNFTAQDFAVFHPGGALGRRLLLTVENVMHSGEDNPVISVHKTAKEALFLMTAKGLGATSVVDENGKFIGLVTDGDIRRMLARGAEFLDEPVEDLMTKNPVIITKDKMAAEALSMMEKHQP
;
A
#
# COMPACT_ATOMS: atom_id res chain seq x y z
N ASN A 1 -18.85 -1.47 -14.87
CA ASN A 1 -17.46 -1.62 -14.39
C ASN A 1 -16.48 -1.23 -15.51
N GLY A 2 -16.40 0.08 -15.80
CA GLY A 2 -15.43 0.66 -16.75
C GLY A 2 -14.15 1.09 -16.05
N ARG A 3 -13.14 1.44 -16.85
CA ARG A 3 -11.84 1.95 -16.44
C ARG A 3 -11.68 3.41 -16.84
N VAL A 4 -10.74 4.12 -16.21
CA VAL A 4 -10.31 5.44 -16.68
C VAL A 4 -9.04 5.26 -17.52
N ILE A 5 -9.12 5.59 -18.80
CA ILE A 5 -8.00 5.56 -19.74
C ILE A 5 -7.48 6.98 -19.90
N VAL A 6 -6.25 7.22 -19.45
CA VAL A 6 -5.65 8.55 -19.52
C VAL A 6 -4.80 8.65 -20.78
N THR A 7 -4.94 9.72 -21.55
CA THR A 7 -4.15 9.96 -22.77
C THR A 7 -3.66 11.40 -22.85
N GLY A 8 -2.48 11.61 -23.42
CA GLY A 8 -1.83 12.94 -23.57
C GLY A 8 -0.49 12.84 -24.27
N MET A 9 -0.06 13.92 -24.92
CA MET A 9 1.22 14.03 -25.60
C MET A 9 2.27 14.75 -24.77
N GLY A 10 3.54 14.40 -24.98
CA GLY A 10 4.69 15.07 -24.38
C GLY A 10 4.58 15.21 -22.85
N LYS A 11 4.71 16.44 -22.33
CA LYS A 11 4.60 16.72 -20.88
C LYS A 11 3.22 16.40 -20.32
N SER A 12 2.14 16.65 -21.07
CA SER A 12 0.80 16.22 -20.68
C SER A 12 0.70 14.69 -20.57
N GLY A 13 1.39 13.95 -21.44
CA GLY A 13 1.47 12.50 -21.35
C GLY A 13 2.23 12.02 -20.12
N HIS A 14 3.34 12.65 -19.74
CA HIS A 14 4.07 12.30 -18.51
C HIS A 14 3.23 12.55 -17.25
N VAL A 15 2.54 13.68 -17.18
CA VAL A 15 1.59 13.98 -16.10
C VAL A 15 0.42 12.98 -16.13
N GLY A 16 -0.09 12.66 -17.32
CA GLY A 16 -1.17 11.68 -17.52
C GLY A 16 -0.80 10.27 -17.01
N ARG A 17 0.44 9.82 -17.21
CA ARG A 17 0.94 8.56 -16.64
C ARG A 17 0.88 8.58 -15.11
N LYS A 18 1.29 9.69 -14.48
CA LYS A 18 1.20 9.85 -13.02
C LYS A 18 -0.25 9.84 -12.56
N ILE A 19 -1.15 10.51 -13.26
CA ILE A 19 -2.59 10.54 -12.92
C ILE A 19 -3.18 9.12 -13.02
N ALA A 20 -2.89 8.37 -14.09
CA ALA A 20 -3.33 7.00 -14.24
C ALA A 20 -2.84 6.10 -13.09
N ALA A 21 -1.56 6.24 -12.70
CA ALA A 21 -0.99 5.52 -11.58
C ALA A 21 -1.67 5.88 -10.24
N SER A 22 -1.93 7.18 -10.00
CA SER A 22 -2.64 7.64 -8.80
C SER A 22 -4.06 7.07 -8.73
N LEU A 23 -4.81 7.12 -9.82
CA LEU A 23 -6.15 6.55 -9.92
C LEU A 23 -6.14 5.04 -9.63
N ALA A 24 -5.24 4.29 -10.25
CA ALA A 24 -5.12 2.85 -10.04
C ALA A 24 -4.79 2.51 -8.58
N SER A 25 -3.84 3.22 -7.99
CA SER A 25 -3.41 3.00 -6.60
C SER A 25 -4.43 3.42 -5.55
N THR A 26 -5.43 4.23 -5.93
CA THR A 26 -6.53 4.70 -5.08
C THR A 26 -7.87 4.03 -5.41
N GLY A 27 -7.86 2.87 -6.06
CA GLY A 27 -9.04 2.04 -6.26
C GLY A 27 -9.86 2.33 -7.51
N THR A 28 -9.37 3.20 -8.41
CA THR A 28 -9.99 3.43 -9.71
C THR A 28 -9.17 2.72 -10.79
N PRO A 29 -9.64 1.61 -11.39
CA PRO A 29 -8.91 0.92 -12.45
C PRO A 29 -8.57 1.90 -13.59
N SER A 30 -7.28 2.10 -13.85
CA SER A 30 -6.80 3.10 -14.81
C SER A 30 -5.48 2.66 -15.43
N PHE A 31 -5.26 3.10 -16.67
CA PHE A 31 -3.98 2.98 -17.35
C PHE A 31 -3.77 4.15 -18.32
N PHE A 32 -2.54 4.35 -18.73
CA PHE A 32 -2.18 5.36 -19.72
C PHE A 32 -2.10 4.74 -21.12
N MET A 33 -2.74 5.38 -22.09
CA MET A 33 -2.68 5.04 -23.51
C MET A 33 -2.01 6.19 -24.27
N HIS A 34 -0.90 5.92 -24.94
CA HIS A 34 -0.23 6.95 -25.74
C HIS A 34 -1.06 7.23 -27.01
N PRO A 35 -1.40 8.50 -27.32
CA PRO A 35 -2.33 8.80 -28.42
C PRO A 35 -1.77 8.43 -29.82
N ALA A 36 -0.45 8.45 -30.03
CA ALA A 36 0.14 7.99 -31.27
C ALA A 36 -0.01 6.46 -31.42
N GLU A 37 0.24 5.68 -30.35
CA GLU A 37 0.07 4.22 -30.38
C GLU A 37 -1.43 3.86 -30.48
N ALA A 38 -2.30 4.65 -29.87
CA ALA A 38 -3.75 4.53 -30.02
C ALA A 38 -4.17 4.55 -31.50
N PHE A 39 -3.59 5.44 -32.29
CA PHE A 39 -3.85 5.53 -33.73
C PHE A 39 -3.35 4.29 -34.52
N HIS A 40 -2.39 3.56 -33.97
CA HIS A 40 -1.79 2.36 -34.57
C HIS A 40 -2.28 1.04 -34.00
N GLY A 41 -3.37 1.04 -33.17
CA GLY A 41 -4.00 -0.20 -32.72
C GLY A 41 -4.40 -0.24 -31.25
N ASP A 42 -3.77 0.54 -30.35
CA ASP A 42 -4.05 0.51 -28.92
C ASP A 42 -5.49 0.95 -28.57
N LEU A 43 -6.21 1.58 -29.50
CA LEU A 43 -7.66 1.81 -29.35
C LEU A 43 -8.46 0.51 -29.16
N GLY A 44 -7.91 -0.64 -29.53
CA GLY A 44 -8.50 -1.95 -29.21
C GLY A 44 -8.58 -2.26 -27.71
N MET A 45 -7.85 -1.54 -26.86
CA MET A 45 -7.96 -1.63 -25.40
C MET A 45 -9.18 -0.89 -24.83
N VAL A 46 -9.80 0.01 -25.61
CA VAL A 46 -10.92 0.85 -25.18
C VAL A 46 -12.24 0.12 -25.37
N THR A 47 -13.12 0.17 -24.39
CA THR A 47 -14.48 -0.37 -24.46
C THR A 47 -15.53 0.72 -24.21
N ALA A 48 -16.76 0.47 -24.61
CA ALA A 48 -17.88 1.39 -24.41
C ALA A 48 -18.16 1.74 -22.93
N ASN A 49 -17.70 0.92 -22.01
CA ASN A 49 -17.85 1.15 -20.57
C ASN A 49 -16.74 1.99 -19.96
N ASP A 50 -15.68 2.28 -20.73
CA ASP A 50 -14.54 3.05 -20.24
C ASP A 50 -14.78 4.57 -20.35
N MET A 51 -14.01 5.32 -19.58
CA MET A 51 -13.97 6.78 -19.61
C MET A 51 -12.58 7.21 -20.06
N VAL A 52 -12.46 7.97 -21.14
CA VAL A 52 -11.17 8.47 -21.65
C VAL A 52 -10.92 9.87 -21.11
N LEU A 53 -9.91 10.05 -20.26
CA LEU A 53 -9.41 11.33 -19.79
C LEU A 53 -8.33 11.83 -20.75
N ALA A 54 -8.69 12.73 -21.65
CA ALA A 54 -7.81 13.33 -22.65
C ALA A 54 -7.22 14.65 -22.15
N ILE A 55 -5.89 14.71 -22.06
CA ILE A 55 -5.15 15.85 -21.49
C ILE A 55 -4.41 16.59 -22.61
N SER A 56 -4.80 17.84 -22.83
CA SER A 56 -4.14 18.76 -23.77
C SER A 56 -4.38 20.20 -23.36
N ASN A 57 -3.33 20.93 -22.97
CA ASN A 57 -3.48 22.33 -22.57
C ASN A 57 -4.12 23.21 -23.65
N SER A 58 -3.66 23.10 -24.90
CA SER A 58 -4.26 23.80 -26.05
C SER A 58 -5.59 23.21 -26.49
N GLY A 59 -5.81 21.91 -26.24
CA GLY A 59 -6.93 21.13 -26.75
C GLY A 59 -6.90 20.88 -28.28
N GLU A 60 -5.75 21.15 -28.92
CA GLU A 60 -5.56 21.07 -30.37
C GLU A 60 -4.41 20.11 -30.78
N SER A 61 -3.91 19.27 -29.86
CA SER A 61 -2.89 18.28 -30.21
C SER A 61 -3.43 17.29 -31.24
N ASN A 62 -2.83 17.26 -32.43
CA ASN A 62 -3.34 16.47 -33.57
C ASN A 62 -3.53 15.00 -33.20
N GLU A 63 -2.57 14.41 -32.47
CA GLU A 63 -2.61 12.99 -32.05
C GLU A 63 -3.82 12.70 -31.16
N ILE A 64 -4.25 13.65 -30.34
CA ILE A 64 -5.45 13.51 -29.48
C ILE A 64 -6.69 13.74 -30.32
N VAL A 65 -6.72 14.83 -31.11
CA VAL A 65 -7.88 15.20 -31.93
C VAL A 65 -8.26 14.06 -32.90
N ASN A 66 -7.28 13.42 -33.51
CA ASN A 66 -7.50 12.36 -34.50
C ASN A 66 -8.13 11.08 -33.92
N ILE A 67 -7.96 10.80 -32.64
CA ILE A 67 -8.54 9.61 -32.00
C ILE A 67 -9.94 9.85 -31.43
N LEU A 68 -10.39 11.12 -31.24
CA LEU A 68 -11.69 11.44 -30.64
C LEU A 68 -12.89 10.81 -31.40
N PRO A 69 -12.95 10.88 -32.77
CA PRO A 69 -14.06 10.26 -33.49
C PRO A 69 -14.15 8.75 -33.29
N ILE A 70 -12.99 8.11 -33.17
CA ILE A 70 -12.92 6.64 -32.99
C ILE A 70 -13.37 6.26 -31.58
N ILE A 71 -12.92 6.98 -30.55
CA ILE A 71 -13.36 6.79 -29.15
C ILE A 71 -14.90 6.94 -29.06
N LYS A 72 -15.45 7.95 -29.69
CA LYS A 72 -16.92 8.14 -29.76
C LYS A 72 -17.62 6.99 -30.46
N ARG A 73 -17.05 6.47 -31.56
CA ARG A 73 -17.60 5.32 -32.28
C ARG A 73 -17.57 4.04 -31.46
N ILE A 74 -16.56 3.84 -30.60
CA ILE A 74 -16.50 2.75 -29.63
C ILE A 74 -17.60 2.88 -28.58
N GLY A 75 -18.06 4.11 -28.31
CA GLY A 75 -19.08 4.42 -27.32
C GLY A 75 -18.52 4.83 -25.96
N ALA A 76 -17.19 4.95 -25.82
CA ALA A 76 -16.57 5.43 -24.59
C ALA A 76 -16.81 6.95 -24.40
N LYS A 77 -16.98 7.36 -23.16
CA LYS A 77 -17.15 8.78 -22.80
C LYS A 77 -15.81 9.50 -22.70
N ILE A 78 -15.78 10.77 -23.08
CA ILE A 78 -14.57 11.57 -23.10
C ILE A 78 -14.67 12.68 -22.05
N ILE A 79 -13.65 12.76 -21.17
CA ILE A 79 -13.41 13.90 -20.31
C ILE A 79 -12.26 14.69 -20.93
N ALA A 80 -12.47 15.94 -21.31
CA ALA A 80 -11.41 16.87 -21.68
C ALA A 80 -10.82 17.52 -20.43
N MET A 81 -9.52 17.39 -20.22
CA MET A 81 -8.75 18.17 -19.26
C MET A 81 -7.88 19.15 -20.06
N SER A 82 -8.33 20.40 -20.18
CA SER A 82 -7.75 21.37 -21.11
C SER A 82 -7.85 22.80 -20.58
N GLY A 83 -6.94 23.68 -21.00
CA GLY A 83 -6.98 25.11 -20.70
C GLY A 83 -7.90 25.91 -21.63
N ARG A 84 -8.54 25.28 -22.62
CA ARG A 84 -9.36 25.97 -23.62
C ARG A 84 -10.63 25.16 -23.93
N ARG A 85 -11.75 25.61 -23.38
CA ARG A 85 -13.05 24.97 -23.57
C ARG A 85 -13.50 24.95 -25.03
N GLU A 86 -13.24 26.03 -25.76
CA GLU A 86 -13.64 26.21 -27.16
C GLU A 86 -12.73 25.48 -28.16
N SER A 87 -11.73 24.73 -27.66
CA SER A 87 -10.86 23.88 -28.47
C SER A 87 -11.59 22.69 -29.09
N THR A 88 -10.95 22.06 -30.09
CA THR A 88 -11.49 20.86 -30.72
C THR A 88 -11.72 19.74 -29.70
N LEU A 89 -10.78 19.53 -28.76
CA LEU A 89 -10.95 18.55 -27.67
C LEU A 89 -12.14 18.93 -26.78
N GLY A 90 -12.22 20.18 -26.33
CA GLY A 90 -13.28 20.65 -25.44
C GLY A 90 -14.68 20.50 -26.02
N LYS A 91 -14.84 20.84 -27.33
CA LYS A 91 -16.13 20.72 -28.05
C LYS A 91 -16.55 19.29 -28.30
N ASN A 92 -15.58 18.36 -28.38
CA ASN A 92 -15.84 16.95 -28.64
C ASN A 92 -15.98 16.09 -27.40
N ALA A 93 -15.72 16.63 -26.22
CA ALA A 93 -15.82 15.88 -24.95
C ALA A 93 -17.24 15.86 -24.40
N ASP A 94 -17.58 14.81 -23.67
CA ASP A 94 -18.83 14.70 -22.88
C ASP A 94 -18.74 15.54 -21.60
N TYR A 95 -17.55 15.65 -21.02
CA TYR A 95 -17.27 16.40 -19.80
C TYR A 95 -16.02 17.24 -19.97
N TYR A 96 -15.96 18.37 -19.28
CA TYR A 96 -14.83 19.28 -19.37
C TYR A 96 -14.32 19.66 -17.98
N ILE A 97 -13.01 19.54 -17.79
CA ILE A 97 -12.28 19.98 -16.60
C ILE A 97 -11.33 21.09 -17.02
N ASP A 98 -11.51 22.27 -16.44
CA ASP A 98 -10.68 23.44 -16.72
C ASP A 98 -9.35 23.34 -15.95
N ILE A 99 -8.25 23.43 -16.72
CA ILE A 99 -6.87 23.54 -16.21
C ILE A 99 -6.17 24.78 -16.74
N SER A 100 -6.95 25.79 -17.14
CA SER A 100 -6.38 27.03 -17.66
C SER A 100 -5.52 27.72 -16.60
N VAL A 101 -4.46 28.36 -17.08
CA VAL A 101 -3.56 29.20 -16.28
C VAL A 101 -3.41 30.53 -16.97
N GLU A 102 -3.24 31.61 -16.19
CA GLU A 102 -3.09 32.95 -16.73
C GLU A 102 -1.85 33.05 -17.64
N ARG A 103 -0.74 32.46 -17.18
CA ARG A 103 0.54 32.42 -17.92
C ARG A 103 1.42 31.26 -17.45
N GLU A 104 2.36 30.88 -18.31
CA GLU A 104 3.44 29.98 -17.90
C GLU A 104 4.48 30.71 -17.05
N ALA A 105 5.14 29.99 -16.11
CA ALA A 105 6.22 30.56 -15.30
C ALA A 105 7.52 30.74 -16.11
N CYS A 106 7.61 30.13 -17.30
CA CYS A 106 8.74 30.30 -18.22
C CYS A 106 8.81 31.77 -18.70
N PRO A 107 9.95 32.46 -18.56
CA PRO A 107 10.09 33.86 -19.03
C PRO A 107 9.80 34.04 -20.53
N LEU A 108 10.01 33.00 -21.33
CA LEU A 108 9.69 32.99 -22.76
C LEU A 108 8.24 32.61 -23.07
N GLY A 109 7.45 32.18 -22.07
CA GLY A 109 6.10 31.70 -22.25
C GLY A 109 5.96 30.39 -23.02
N LEU A 110 7.07 29.67 -23.29
CA LEU A 110 7.12 28.51 -24.18
C LEU A 110 7.13 27.18 -23.44
N ALA A 111 7.86 27.08 -22.33
CA ALA A 111 7.97 25.84 -21.59
C ALA A 111 6.73 25.62 -20.70
N PRO A 112 6.00 24.48 -20.84
CA PRO A 112 4.90 24.14 -19.95
C PRO A 112 5.41 23.99 -18.50
N THR A 113 4.89 24.80 -17.61
CA THR A 113 5.25 24.90 -16.20
C THR A 113 4.00 25.03 -15.32
N ALA A 114 3.38 26.21 -15.28
CA ALA A 114 2.15 26.43 -14.53
C ALA A 114 1.01 25.52 -15.04
N SER A 115 0.86 25.37 -16.36
CA SER A 115 -0.15 24.48 -16.95
C SER A 115 0.04 23.02 -16.56
N THR A 116 1.28 22.50 -16.56
CA THR A 116 1.56 21.11 -16.14
C THR A 116 1.35 20.91 -14.65
N THR A 117 1.66 21.91 -13.83
CA THR A 117 1.42 21.87 -12.38
C THR A 117 -0.09 21.88 -12.08
N ALA A 118 -0.87 22.74 -12.75
CA ALA A 118 -2.33 22.75 -12.64
C ALA A 118 -2.95 21.40 -13.06
N THR A 119 -2.47 20.82 -14.17
CA THR A 119 -2.88 19.49 -14.63
C THR A 119 -2.62 18.43 -13.58
N LEU A 120 -1.44 18.44 -12.97
CA LEU A 120 -1.06 17.49 -11.93
C LEU A 120 -1.95 17.61 -10.69
N ALA A 121 -2.13 18.83 -10.20
CA ALA A 121 -2.96 19.12 -9.04
C ALA A 121 -4.43 18.71 -9.27
N MET A 122 -4.97 19.02 -10.44
CA MET A 122 -6.33 18.64 -10.83
C MET A 122 -6.49 17.11 -10.93
N GLY A 123 -5.48 16.43 -11.46
CA GLY A 123 -5.46 14.96 -11.52
C GLY A 123 -5.45 14.30 -10.14
N ASP A 124 -4.71 14.87 -9.20
CA ASP A 124 -4.70 14.39 -7.80
C ASP A 124 -6.02 14.68 -7.10
N ALA A 125 -6.59 15.88 -7.32
CA ALA A 125 -7.91 16.21 -6.80
C ALA A 125 -8.98 15.24 -7.30
N LEU A 126 -8.95 14.88 -8.60
CA LEU A 126 -9.86 13.90 -9.18
C LEU A 126 -9.68 12.51 -8.55
N ALA A 127 -8.44 12.05 -8.37
CA ALA A 127 -8.15 10.77 -7.74
C ALA A 127 -8.68 10.71 -6.29
N ILE A 128 -8.47 11.77 -5.50
CA ILE A 128 -8.96 11.86 -4.12
C ILE A 128 -10.48 11.98 -4.05
N ALA A 129 -11.11 12.73 -4.95
CA ALA A 129 -12.56 12.81 -5.02
C ALA A 129 -13.21 11.43 -5.30
N LEU A 130 -12.61 10.66 -6.22
CA LEU A 130 -13.07 9.30 -6.54
C LEU A 130 -12.80 8.33 -5.38
N LEU A 131 -11.65 8.42 -4.72
CA LEU A 131 -11.33 7.65 -3.51
C LEU A 131 -12.39 7.87 -2.43
N SER A 132 -12.71 9.14 -2.14
CA SER A 132 -13.71 9.51 -1.13
C SER A 132 -15.11 9.03 -1.51
N SER A 133 -15.50 9.16 -2.77
CA SER A 133 -16.83 8.73 -3.24
C SER A 133 -17.05 7.22 -3.20
N ARG A 134 -15.97 6.43 -3.15
CA ARG A 134 -15.99 4.96 -3.10
C ARG A 134 -15.79 4.40 -1.70
N ASN A 135 -15.63 5.24 -0.68
CA ASN A 135 -15.29 4.85 0.69
C ASN A 135 -14.03 3.96 0.75
N PHE A 136 -13.04 4.27 -0.08
CA PHE A 136 -11.78 3.53 -0.18
C PHE A 136 -11.00 3.66 1.14
N THR A 137 -10.64 2.53 1.73
CA THR A 137 -10.05 2.46 3.07
C THR A 137 -8.53 2.34 3.04
N ALA A 138 -7.88 2.50 4.21
CA ALA A 138 -6.46 2.22 4.37
C ALA A 138 -6.13 0.74 4.11
N GLN A 139 -7.05 -0.18 4.42
CA GLN A 139 -6.93 -1.60 4.13
C GLN A 139 -6.92 -1.86 2.63
N ASP A 140 -7.82 -1.21 1.88
CA ASP A 140 -7.84 -1.31 0.41
C ASP A 140 -6.53 -0.77 -0.19
N PHE A 141 -6.02 0.35 0.35
CA PHE A 141 -4.74 0.92 -0.08
C PHE A 141 -3.58 -0.05 0.15
N ALA A 142 -3.56 -0.75 1.29
CA ALA A 142 -2.54 -1.72 1.62
C ALA A 142 -2.51 -2.89 0.62
N VAL A 143 -3.67 -3.36 0.15
CA VAL A 143 -3.78 -4.43 -0.86
C VAL A 143 -3.07 -4.06 -2.15
N PHE A 144 -3.17 -2.78 -2.57
CA PHE A 144 -2.50 -2.30 -3.80
C PHE A 144 -1.03 -1.93 -3.59
N HIS A 145 -0.57 -1.84 -2.32
CA HIS A 145 0.81 -1.47 -1.97
C HIS A 145 1.47 -2.48 -1.01
N PRO A 146 1.46 -3.80 -1.31
CA PRO A 146 1.90 -4.84 -0.36
C PRO A 146 3.38 -4.72 0.03
N GLY A 147 4.22 -4.23 -0.85
CA GLY A 147 5.67 -4.04 -0.61
C GLY A 147 6.03 -2.78 0.16
N GLY A 148 5.12 -1.83 0.33
CA GLY A 148 5.35 -0.58 1.05
C GLY A 148 5.32 -0.77 2.58
N ALA A 149 5.92 0.17 3.33
CA ALA A 149 5.89 0.13 4.80
C ALA A 149 4.46 0.10 5.36
N LEU A 150 3.54 0.85 4.77
CA LEU A 150 2.14 0.87 5.14
C LEU A 150 1.45 -0.46 4.82
N GLY A 151 1.71 -1.05 3.64
CA GLY A 151 1.16 -2.35 3.25
C GLY A 151 1.59 -3.45 4.21
N ARG A 152 2.88 -3.56 4.50
CA ARG A 152 3.40 -4.51 5.50
C ARG A 152 2.76 -4.32 6.87
N ARG A 153 2.65 -3.08 7.33
CA ARG A 153 2.04 -2.78 8.64
C ARG A 153 0.57 -3.20 8.73
N LEU A 154 -0.19 -3.09 7.64
CA LEU A 154 -1.63 -3.34 7.61
C LEU A 154 -2.01 -4.75 7.15
N LEU A 155 -1.09 -5.52 6.55
CA LEU A 155 -1.39 -6.85 6.01
C LEU A 155 -0.71 -7.99 6.75
N LEU A 156 0.40 -7.73 7.46
CA LEU A 156 1.10 -8.78 8.19
C LEU A 156 0.32 -9.21 9.44
N THR A 157 0.08 -10.50 9.54
CA THR A 157 -0.41 -11.14 10.77
C THR A 157 0.75 -11.56 11.66
N VAL A 158 0.47 -11.91 12.91
CA VAL A 158 1.44 -12.51 13.82
C VAL A 158 2.01 -13.80 13.21
N GLU A 159 1.18 -14.61 12.55
CA GLU A 159 1.61 -15.85 11.86
C GLU A 159 2.70 -15.61 10.81
N ASN A 160 2.68 -14.45 10.12
CA ASN A 160 3.67 -14.12 9.10
C ASN A 160 5.05 -13.73 9.66
N VAL A 161 5.12 -13.39 10.95
CA VAL A 161 6.35 -12.86 11.59
C VAL A 161 6.81 -13.69 12.79
N MET A 162 5.98 -14.58 13.33
CA MET A 162 6.33 -15.41 14.48
C MET A 162 7.33 -16.51 14.12
N HIS A 163 8.12 -16.93 15.08
CA HIS A 163 8.88 -18.18 15.00
C HIS A 163 7.93 -19.36 15.19
N SER A 164 8.08 -20.41 14.40
CA SER A 164 7.21 -21.58 14.42
C SER A 164 7.99 -22.88 14.17
N GLY A 165 7.35 -24.03 14.42
CA GLY A 165 7.97 -25.32 14.24
C GLY A 165 9.25 -25.49 15.07
N GLU A 166 10.32 -25.93 14.43
CA GLU A 166 11.61 -26.15 15.11
C GLU A 166 12.28 -24.87 15.61
N ASP A 167 11.97 -23.71 15.04
CA ASP A 167 12.54 -22.42 15.46
C ASP A 167 11.87 -21.85 16.72
N ASN A 168 10.73 -22.41 17.13
CA ASN A 168 10.03 -21.99 18.34
C ASN A 168 10.62 -22.72 19.56
N PRO A 169 11.26 -22.00 20.52
CA PRO A 169 11.77 -22.61 21.73
C PRO A 169 10.61 -22.99 22.67
N VAL A 170 10.37 -24.27 22.78
CA VAL A 170 9.33 -24.84 23.66
C VAL A 170 10.00 -25.88 24.59
N ILE A 171 9.74 -25.75 25.89
CA ILE A 171 10.28 -26.64 26.91
C ILE A 171 9.15 -27.21 27.80
N SER A 172 9.29 -28.47 28.22
CA SER A 172 8.37 -29.07 29.20
C SER A 172 8.59 -28.48 30.60
N VAL A 173 7.51 -28.32 31.33
CA VAL A 173 7.48 -27.84 32.74
C VAL A 173 8.41 -28.65 33.68
N HIS A 174 8.66 -29.92 33.37
CA HIS A 174 9.50 -30.82 34.16
C HIS A 174 11.03 -30.69 33.90
N LYS A 175 11.39 -29.82 32.97
CA LYS A 175 12.79 -29.55 32.65
C LYS A 175 13.39 -28.52 33.58
N THR A 176 14.74 -28.49 33.63
CA THR A 176 15.47 -27.59 34.52
C THR A 176 15.72 -26.20 33.89
N ALA A 177 16.03 -25.22 34.74
CA ALA A 177 16.47 -23.89 34.32
C ALA A 177 17.68 -23.96 33.39
N LYS A 178 18.61 -24.88 33.62
CA LYS A 178 19.78 -25.10 32.78
C LYS A 178 19.40 -25.55 31.37
N GLU A 179 18.45 -26.47 31.23
CA GLU A 179 17.97 -26.95 29.94
C GLU A 179 17.25 -25.82 29.18
N ALA A 180 16.46 -24.96 29.89
CA ALA A 180 15.83 -23.77 29.33
C ALA A 180 16.89 -22.80 28.79
N LEU A 181 17.92 -22.50 29.55
CA LEU A 181 19.01 -21.61 29.16
C LEU A 181 19.73 -22.09 27.89
N PHE A 182 20.02 -23.41 27.81
CA PHE A 182 20.63 -24.00 26.61
C PHE A 182 19.70 -23.86 25.38
N LEU A 183 18.39 -24.12 25.54
CA LEU A 183 17.43 -24.00 24.46
C LEU A 183 17.29 -22.54 23.97
N MET A 184 17.18 -21.59 24.88
CA MET A 184 17.12 -20.16 24.58
C MET A 184 18.37 -19.70 23.82
N THR A 185 19.55 -20.14 24.28
CA THR A 185 20.82 -19.82 23.63
C THR A 185 20.90 -20.43 22.23
N ALA A 186 20.52 -21.69 22.08
CA ALA A 186 20.54 -22.40 20.79
C ALA A 186 19.61 -21.78 19.76
N LYS A 187 18.46 -21.25 20.20
CA LYS A 187 17.47 -20.61 19.33
C LYS A 187 17.66 -19.08 19.18
N GLY A 188 18.47 -18.46 20.01
CA GLY A 188 18.81 -17.03 19.92
C GLY A 188 17.67 -16.05 20.20
N LEU A 189 16.58 -16.50 20.86
CA LEU A 189 15.38 -15.68 21.08
C LEU A 189 15.30 -15.02 22.47
N GLY A 190 16.19 -15.36 23.39
CA GLY A 190 16.19 -14.83 24.74
C GLY A 190 14.94 -15.16 25.58
N ALA A 191 14.13 -16.10 25.11
CA ALA A 191 12.91 -16.57 25.77
C ALA A 191 12.60 -18.01 25.35
N THR A 192 11.85 -18.76 26.21
CA THR A 192 11.29 -20.07 25.88
C THR A 192 9.88 -20.23 26.44
N SER A 193 9.00 -20.80 25.63
CA SER A 193 7.63 -21.15 26.04
C SER A 193 7.65 -22.43 26.89
N VAL A 194 6.92 -22.41 28.02
CA VAL A 194 6.78 -23.57 28.89
C VAL A 194 5.43 -24.24 28.65
N VAL A 195 5.44 -25.54 28.45
CA VAL A 195 4.24 -26.35 28.21
C VAL A 195 4.07 -27.43 29.28
N ASP A 196 2.81 -27.80 29.56
CA ASP A 196 2.46 -28.93 30.43
C ASP A 196 2.63 -30.27 29.71
N GLU A 197 2.28 -31.39 30.39
CA GLU A 197 2.35 -32.76 29.86
C GLU A 197 1.49 -32.97 28.60
N ASN A 198 0.48 -32.16 28.41
CA ASN A 198 -0.44 -32.21 27.25
C ASN A 198 0.04 -31.29 26.09
N GLY A 199 1.19 -30.61 26.24
CA GLY A 199 1.68 -29.63 25.27
C GLY A 199 0.96 -28.29 25.31
N LYS A 200 0.16 -28.00 26.34
CA LYS A 200 -0.53 -26.73 26.52
C LYS A 200 0.43 -25.69 27.07
N PHE A 201 0.46 -24.52 26.47
CA PHE A 201 1.24 -23.37 26.95
C PHE A 201 0.76 -22.92 28.34
N ILE A 202 1.68 -22.83 29.32
CA ILE A 202 1.41 -22.48 30.71
C ILE A 202 2.25 -21.34 31.25
N GLY A 203 3.34 -20.98 30.57
CA GLY A 203 4.23 -19.93 31.04
C GLY A 203 5.36 -19.60 30.07
N LEU A 204 6.13 -18.59 30.44
CA LEU A 204 7.25 -18.09 29.67
C LEU A 204 8.47 -17.91 30.58
N VAL A 205 9.64 -18.32 30.14
CA VAL A 205 10.93 -17.99 30.77
C VAL A 205 11.72 -17.08 29.84
N THR A 206 12.25 -15.99 30.38
CA THR A 206 13.04 -14.99 29.64
C THR A 206 14.45 -14.87 30.21
N ASP A 207 15.36 -14.25 29.44
CA ASP A 207 16.69 -13.87 29.94
C ASP A 207 16.63 -13.01 31.22
N GLY A 208 15.58 -12.21 31.36
CA GLY A 208 15.34 -11.43 32.57
C GLY A 208 15.06 -12.29 33.79
N ASP A 209 14.32 -13.40 33.64
CA ASP A 209 14.04 -14.36 34.71
C ASP A 209 15.33 -15.04 35.12
N ILE A 210 16.10 -15.54 34.16
CA ILE A 210 17.42 -16.17 34.41
C ILE A 210 18.36 -15.20 35.15
N ARG A 211 18.46 -13.94 34.73
CA ARG A 211 19.31 -12.95 35.41
C ARG A 211 18.88 -12.65 36.82
N ARG A 212 17.57 -12.58 37.09
CA ARG A 212 17.04 -12.40 38.46
C ARG A 212 17.38 -13.55 39.37
N MET A 213 17.36 -14.77 38.86
CA MET A 213 17.73 -15.97 39.62
C MET A 213 19.22 -16.04 39.87
N LEU A 214 20.05 -15.72 38.87
CA LEU A 214 21.51 -15.63 39.04
C LEU A 214 21.93 -14.68 40.18
N ALA A 215 21.21 -13.57 40.35
CA ALA A 215 21.46 -12.63 41.44
C ALA A 215 21.17 -13.20 42.83
N ARG A 216 20.42 -14.34 42.93
CA ARG A 216 20.11 -15.02 44.19
C ARG A 216 21.09 -16.18 44.51
N GLY A 217 21.92 -16.56 43.56
CA GLY A 217 22.91 -17.66 43.69
C GLY A 217 22.86 -18.58 42.47
N ALA A 218 23.93 -19.34 42.22
CA ALA A 218 24.02 -20.21 41.03
C ALA A 218 23.33 -21.59 41.20
N GLU A 219 22.80 -21.90 42.35
CA GLU A 219 22.17 -23.19 42.65
C GLU A 219 20.84 -23.44 41.91
N PHE A 220 20.21 -22.36 41.35
CA PHE A 220 18.93 -22.44 40.66
C PHE A 220 18.96 -23.20 39.32
N LEU A 221 20.14 -23.51 38.78
CA LEU A 221 20.27 -24.16 37.46
C LEU A 221 19.61 -25.54 37.41
N ASP A 222 19.56 -26.24 38.51
CA ASP A 222 18.91 -27.53 38.63
C ASP A 222 17.46 -27.47 39.11
N GLU A 223 16.93 -26.26 39.38
CA GLU A 223 15.52 -26.04 39.73
C GLU A 223 14.60 -26.27 38.53
N PRO A 224 13.35 -26.74 38.76
CA PRO A 224 12.35 -26.89 37.71
C PRO A 224 12.01 -25.54 37.04
N VAL A 225 11.77 -25.57 35.73
CA VAL A 225 11.34 -24.42 34.97
C VAL A 225 10.07 -23.78 35.52
N GLU A 226 9.20 -24.57 36.16
CA GLU A 226 7.95 -24.11 36.78
C GLU A 226 8.16 -23.06 37.86
N ASP A 227 9.26 -23.09 38.56
CA ASP A 227 9.59 -22.16 39.66
C ASP A 227 10.15 -20.82 39.14
N LEU A 228 10.63 -20.81 37.89
CA LEU A 228 11.21 -19.64 37.25
C LEU A 228 10.26 -18.93 36.30
N MET A 229 9.30 -19.67 35.71
CA MET A 229 8.47 -19.13 34.64
C MET A 229 7.52 -18.03 35.12
N THR A 230 7.32 -17.04 34.26
CA THR A 230 6.20 -16.11 34.37
C THR A 230 4.92 -16.85 33.99
N LYS A 231 4.04 -17.06 34.99
CA LYS A 231 2.70 -17.66 34.80
C LYS A 231 1.76 -16.62 34.19
N ASN A 232 0.90 -17.04 33.25
CA ASN A 232 -0.08 -16.19 32.59
C ASN A 232 0.53 -14.94 31.89
N PRO A 233 1.54 -15.09 31.03
CA PRO A 233 2.08 -13.96 30.29
C PRO A 233 1.03 -13.36 29.33
N VAL A 234 1.24 -12.13 28.92
CA VAL A 234 0.41 -11.51 27.89
C VAL A 234 0.63 -12.25 26.58
N ILE A 235 -0.45 -12.70 25.95
CA ILE A 235 -0.41 -13.47 24.70
C ILE A 235 -1.24 -12.79 23.62
N ILE A 236 -0.87 -13.05 22.37
CA ILE A 236 -1.64 -12.68 21.19
C ILE A 236 -1.78 -13.90 20.28
N THR A 237 -2.92 -14.05 19.61
CA THR A 237 -3.14 -15.16 18.70
C THR A 237 -2.56 -14.87 17.30
N LYS A 238 -2.18 -15.94 16.60
CA LYS A 238 -1.47 -15.86 15.30
C LYS A 238 -2.27 -15.18 14.18
N ASP A 239 -3.60 -15.19 14.27
CA ASP A 239 -4.53 -14.55 13.33
C ASP A 239 -4.62 -13.02 13.49
N LYS A 240 -4.09 -12.48 14.59
CA LYS A 240 -4.07 -11.04 14.83
C LYS A 240 -3.04 -10.32 13.98
N MET A 241 -3.25 -9.03 13.78
CA MET A 241 -2.30 -8.21 13.03
C MET A 241 -1.00 -8.00 13.79
N ALA A 242 0.14 -8.04 13.09
CA ALA A 242 1.45 -7.76 13.70
C ALA A 242 1.52 -6.36 14.34
N ALA A 243 0.77 -5.40 13.79
CA ALA A 243 0.65 -4.06 14.36
C ALA A 243 -0.07 -4.06 15.75
N GLU A 244 -1.02 -4.98 15.97
CA GLU A 244 -1.64 -5.14 17.29
C GLU A 244 -0.64 -5.70 18.31
N ALA A 245 0.18 -6.68 17.87
CA ALA A 245 1.26 -7.23 18.71
C ALA A 245 2.24 -6.13 19.13
N LEU A 246 2.67 -5.28 18.20
CA LEU A 246 3.56 -4.15 18.51
C LEU A 246 2.94 -3.19 19.51
N SER A 247 1.68 -2.81 19.32
CA SER A 247 0.96 -1.93 20.25
C SER A 247 0.80 -2.56 21.65
N MET A 248 0.59 -3.88 21.73
CA MET A 248 0.56 -4.59 23.01
C MET A 248 1.93 -4.59 23.68
N MET A 249 3.01 -4.80 22.93
CA MET A 249 4.38 -4.74 23.46
C MET A 249 4.70 -3.35 24.02
N GLU A 250 4.36 -2.27 23.29
CA GLU A 250 4.58 -0.88 23.75
C GLU A 250 3.83 -0.56 25.05
N LYS A 251 2.60 -1.07 25.20
CA LYS A 251 1.80 -0.85 26.43
C LYS A 251 2.31 -1.61 27.65
N HIS A 252 3.01 -2.71 27.45
CA HIS A 252 3.47 -3.60 28.51
C HIS A 252 4.99 -3.57 28.70
N GLN A 253 5.69 -2.61 28.07
CA GLN A 253 7.09 -2.36 28.37
C GLN A 253 7.22 -1.90 29.84
N PRO A 254 8.10 -2.56 30.63
CA PRO A 254 8.38 -2.17 32.01
C PRO A 254 9.09 -0.83 32.11
#